data_52dec23c66a254859f3392513049501e
#
_entry.id   52dec23c66a254859f3392513049501e
#
_cell.length_a   1.000
_cell.length_b   1.000
_cell.length_c   1.000
_cell.angle_alpha   90.00
_cell.angle_beta   90.00
_cell.angle_gamma   90.00
#
_symmetry.space_group_name_H-M   'P 1'
#
loop_
_entity.id
_entity.type
_entity.pdbx_description
1 polymer ?
#
loop_
_entity_poly.entity_id
_entity_poly.type
_entity_poly.pdbx_seq_one_letter_code
_entity_poly.pdbx_strand_id
1 'polypeptide(L)'
;MDSRSSTERVGSAARTSVIGTVVGAFAFFDGVFLGAPIALLAASFRPALVYAVATVVVILLVIACCSWVDRRWDDWFSGHGTRIENRLEAMRASRLMSHPVAWIQNGSDRWYAFAAAVANPILIAALARFIGGKPIGRRRILLGAVAYAIPYVAMWTIVGFALGSTLRAV
;
A
#
# COMPACT_ATOMS: atom_id res chain seq x y z
N MET A 1 39.35 17.74 2.52
CA MET A 1 38.83 16.37 2.64
C MET A 1 37.57 16.36 3.47
N ASP A 2 36.55 15.87 2.88
CA ASP A 2 35.27 15.30 3.31
C ASP A 2 34.10 16.15 3.82
N SER A 3 33.77 17.25 3.13
CA SER A 3 32.47 17.89 3.34
C SER A 3 31.34 17.27 2.48
N ARG A 4 31.69 16.53 1.40
CA ARG A 4 30.69 15.85 0.53
C ARG A 4 30.04 14.63 1.17
N SER A 5 30.73 13.89 2.03
CA SER A 5 30.19 12.67 2.65
C SER A 5 29.13 12.94 3.72
N SER A 6 29.20 14.09 4.40
CA SER A 6 28.24 14.45 5.44
C SER A 6 26.91 14.92 4.86
N THR A 7 26.90 15.69 3.79
CA THR A 7 25.67 16.15 3.11
C THR A 7 24.90 15.02 2.43
N GLU A 8 25.58 14.01 1.87
CA GLU A 8 24.94 12.84 1.30
C GLU A 8 24.30 11.94 2.37
N ARG A 9 24.94 11.76 3.53
CA ARG A 9 24.39 10.99 4.66
C ARG A 9 23.15 11.65 5.27
N VAL A 10 23.16 12.97 5.45
CA VAL A 10 22.02 13.73 5.97
C VAL A 10 20.85 13.67 4.99
N GLY A 11 21.09 13.80 3.68
CA GLY A 11 20.06 13.65 2.67
C GLY A 11 19.43 12.25 2.60
N SER A 12 20.22 11.19 2.84
CA SER A 12 19.75 9.81 2.88
C SER A 12 18.89 9.56 4.13
N ALA A 13 19.32 9.99 5.30
CA ALA A 13 18.57 9.83 6.56
C ALA A 13 17.22 10.57 6.52
N ALA A 14 17.18 11.79 6.00
CA ALA A 14 15.94 12.55 5.86
C ALA A 14 14.94 11.87 4.91
N ARG A 15 15.41 11.31 3.78
CA ARG A 15 14.54 10.58 2.84
C ARG A 15 13.97 9.30 3.46
N THR A 16 14.78 8.56 4.20
CA THR A 16 14.33 7.33 4.88
C THR A 16 13.29 7.66 5.97
N SER A 17 13.47 8.76 6.69
CA SER A 17 12.52 9.25 7.69
C SER A 17 11.17 9.62 7.07
N VAL A 18 11.15 10.34 5.94
CA VAL A 18 9.90 10.72 5.26
C VAL A 18 9.15 9.49 4.76
N ILE A 19 9.84 8.54 4.13
CA ILE A 19 9.22 7.29 3.67
C ILE A 19 8.66 6.50 4.85
N GLY A 20 9.43 6.36 5.93
CA GLY A 20 8.99 5.68 7.15
C GLY A 20 7.76 6.33 7.77
N THR A 21 7.70 7.67 7.81
CA THR A 21 6.54 8.41 8.31
C THR A 21 5.30 8.20 7.46
N VAL A 22 5.43 8.24 6.13
CA VAL A 22 4.30 8.00 5.22
C VAL A 22 3.78 6.58 5.34
N VAL A 23 4.67 5.59 5.34
CA VAL A 23 4.28 4.17 5.51
C VAL A 23 3.66 3.94 6.88
N GLY A 24 4.23 4.51 7.94
CA GLY A 24 3.68 4.41 9.31
C GLY A 24 2.30 5.06 9.44
N ALA A 25 2.09 6.24 8.85
CA ALA A 25 0.79 6.88 8.83
C ALA A 25 -0.26 6.03 8.08
N PHE A 26 0.10 5.48 6.91
CA PHE A 26 -0.79 4.58 6.18
C PHE A 26 -1.14 3.32 6.98
N ALA A 27 -0.16 2.68 7.61
CA ALA A 27 -0.39 1.50 8.45
C ALA A 27 -1.28 1.82 9.66
N PHE A 28 -1.10 2.98 10.27
CA PHE A 28 -1.95 3.46 11.37
C PHE A 28 -3.39 3.68 10.91
N PHE A 29 -3.60 4.42 9.82
CA PHE A 29 -4.94 4.64 9.26
C PHE A 29 -5.61 3.32 8.88
N ASP A 30 -4.89 2.43 8.22
CA ASP A 30 -5.38 1.11 7.83
C ASP A 30 -5.81 0.29 9.06
N GLY A 31 -4.97 0.26 10.11
CA GLY A 31 -5.29 -0.42 11.37
C GLY A 31 -6.52 0.17 12.08
N VAL A 32 -6.63 1.49 12.16
CA VAL A 32 -7.73 2.17 12.87
C VAL A 32 -9.04 2.10 12.09
N PHE A 33 -9.02 2.37 10.78
CA PHE A 33 -10.26 2.49 9.99
C PHE A 33 -10.76 1.17 9.42
N LEU A 34 -9.89 0.20 9.18
CA LEU A 34 -10.28 -1.11 8.67
C LEU A 34 -10.09 -2.22 9.71
N GLY A 35 -8.93 -2.27 10.34
CA GLY A 35 -8.56 -3.35 11.25
C GLY A 35 -9.38 -3.36 12.54
N ALA A 36 -9.47 -2.23 13.24
CA ALA A 36 -10.21 -2.15 14.49
C ALA A 36 -11.71 -2.47 14.36
N PRO A 37 -12.45 -1.99 13.36
CA PRO A 37 -13.81 -2.43 13.12
C PRO A 37 -13.96 -3.93 12.89
N ILE A 38 -13.05 -4.55 12.13
CA ILE A 38 -13.04 -6.00 11.90
C ILE A 38 -12.83 -6.75 13.22
N ALA A 39 -11.88 -6.30 14.05
CA ALA A 39 -11.62 -6.90 15.35
C ALA A 39 -12.81 -6.78 16.30
N LEU A 40 -13.47 -5.62 16.37
CA LEU A 40 -14.66 -5.39 17.18
C LEU A 40 -15.82 -6.27 16.74
N LEU A 41 -16.03 -6.39 15.43
CA LEU A 41 -17.06 -7.29 14.90
C LEU A 41 -16.75 -8.75 15.21
N ALA A 42 -15.49 -9.18 15.08
CA ALA A 42 -15.09 -10.55 15.38
C ALA A 42 -15.15 -10.88 16.88
N ALA A 43 -15.02 -9.89 17.77
CA ALA A 43 -15.23 -10.06 19.20
C ALA A 43 -16.72 -10.26 19.55
N SER A 44 -17.63 -9.70 18.75
CA SER A 44 -19.09 -9.68 19.02
C SER A 44 -19.88 -10.72 18.23
N PHE A 45 -19.42 -11.11 17.05
CA PHE A 45 -20.11 -12.03 16.13
C PHE A 45 -19.30 -13.30 15.88
N ARG A 46 -19.85 -14.22 15.08
CA ARG A 46 -19.17 -15.44 14.64
C ARG A 46 -17.94 -15.08 13.81
N PRO A 47 -16.70 -15.41 14.25
CA PRO A 47 -15.48 -14.99 13.57
C PRO A 47 -15.39 -15.43 12.09
N ALA A 48 -15.89 -16.63 11.78
CA ALA A 48 -15.89 -17.13 10.40
C ALA A 48 -16.76 -16.28 9.46
N LEU A 49 -17.92 -15.81 9.93
CA LEU A 49 -18.78 -14.94 9.15
C LEU A 49 -18.13 -13.55 8.96
N VAL A 50 -17.58 -13.00 10.04
CA VAL A 50 -16.88 -11.71 9.98
C VAL A 50 -15.70 -11.79 9.01
N TYR A 51 -14.92 -12.86 9.08
CA TYR A 51 -13.80 -13.09 8.16
C TYR A 51 -14.27 -13.11 6.70
N ALA A 52 -15.30 -13.89 6.38
CA ALA A 52 -15.78 -14.01 5.00
C ALA A 52 -16.30 -12.67 4.46
N VAL A 53 -17.16 -12.00 5.21
CA VAL A 53 -17.76 -10.72 4.79
C VAL A 53 -16.69 -9.61 4.70
N ALA A 54 -15.85 -9.48 5.74
CA ALA A 54 -14.81 -8.46 5.75
C ALA A 54 -13.78 -8.65 4.63
N THR A 55 -13.43 -9.91 4.30
CA THR A 55 -12.52 -10.18 3.17
C THR A 55 -13.09 -9.65 1.86
N VAL A 56 -14.36 -9.91 1.58
CA VAL A 56 -15.02 -9.40 0.36
C VAL A 56 -15.07 -7.88 0.36
N VAL A 57 -15.44 -7.27 1.48
CA VAL A 57 -15.51 -5.81 1.61
C VAL A 57 -14.14 -5.15 1.40
N VAL A 58 -13.08 -5.69 2.01
CA VAL A 58 -11.72 -5.16 1.85
C VAL A 58 -11.23 -5.31 0.42
N ILE A 59 -11.48 -6.45 -0.25
CA ILE A 59 -11.15 -6.62 -1.68
C ILE A 59 -11.84 -5.56 -2.53
N LEU A 60 -13.14 -5.36 -2.36
CA LEU A 60 -13.90 -4.38 -3.14
C LEU A 60 -13.42 -2.96 -2.89
N LEU A 61 -13.13 -2.62 -1.63
CA LEU A 61 -12.62 -1.31 -1.24
C LEU A 61 -11.24 -1.04 -1.85
N VAL A 62 -10.32 -2.00 -1.80
CA VAL A 62 -8.99 -1.89 -2.42
C VAL A 62 -9.12 -1.70 -3.93
N ILE A 63 -9.96 -2.49 -4.61
CA ILE A 63 -10.19 -2.34 -6.06
C ILE A 63 -10.76 -0.95 -6.38
N ALA A 64 -11.73 -0.48 -5.60
CA ALA A 64 -12.34 0.83 -5.78
C ALA A 64 -11.31 1.96 -5.58
N CYS A 65 -10.51 1.90 -4.51
CA CYS A 65 -9.46 2.88 -4.23
C CYS A 65 -8.37 2.89 -5.31
N CYS A 66 -7.86 1.73 -5.72
CA CYS A 66 -6.87 1.65 -6.79
C CYS A 66 -7.42 2.20 -8.12
N SER A 67 -8.67 1.88 -8.45
CA SER A 67 -9.33 2.37 -9.66
C SER A 67 -9.63 3.87 -9.60
N TRP A 68 -9.90 4.41 -8.40
CA TRP A 68 -10.10 5.83 -8.18
C TRP A 68 -8.78 6.60 -8.32
N VAL A 69 -7.70 6.11 -7.69
CA VAL A 69 -6.35 6.68 -7.83
C VAL A 69 -5.93 6.69 -9.30
N ASP A 70 -6.13 5.61 -10.03
CA ASP A 70 -5.73 5.52 -11.44
C ASP A 70 -6.50 6.52 -12.33
N ARG A 71 -7.81 6.71 -12.08
CA ARG A 71 -8.64 7.68 -12.83
C ARG A 71 -8.31 9.14 -12.51
N ARG A 72 -8.00 9.44 -11.24
CA ARG A 72 -7.70 10.80 -10.79
C ARG A 72 -6.24 11.20 -11.00
N TRP A 73 -5.39 10.23 -11.30
CA TRP A 73 -3.96 10.48 -11.45
C TRP A 73 -3.66 11.52 -12.53
N ASP A 74 -4.28 11.35 -13.69
CA ASP A 74 -4.06 12.26 -14.81
C ASP A 74 -4.63 13.65 -14.54
N ASP A 75 -5.78 13.76 -13.84
CA ASP A 75 -6.35 15.04 -13.41
C ASP A 75 -5.43 15.79 -12.44
N TRP A 76 -4.83 15.08 -11.48
CA TRP A 76 -3.95 15.71 -10.48
C TRP A 76 -2.63 16.20 -11.06
N PHE A 77 -2.14 15.55 -12.08
CA PHE A 77 -0.82 15.86 -12.68
C PHE A 77 -0.91 16.66 -13.98
N SER A 78 -2.05 16.68 -14.68
CA SER A 78 -2.22 17.44 -15.93
C SER A 78 -2.16 18.96 -15.77
N GLY A 79 -2.49 19.48 -14.58
CA GLY A 79 -2.43 20.92 -14.30
C GLY A 79 -1.06 21.47 -13.86
N HIS A 80 -0.12 20.59 -13.51
CA HIS A 80 1.23 20.95 -13.02
C HIS A 80 2.34 20.41 -13.94
N GLY A 81 1.96 20.01 -15.13
CA GLY A 81 2.56 19.11 -16.10
C GLY A 81 4.06 19.20 -16.34
N THR A 82 4.63 20.35 -16.60
CA THR A 82 5.99 20.37 -17.17
C THR A 82 7.12 20.22 -16.13
N ARG A 83 6.99 20.83 -14.96
CA ARG A 83 8.07 20.76 -13.95
C ARG A 83 8.13 19.45 -13.20
N ILE A 84 6.97 18.86 -12.90
CA ILE A 84 6.88 17.60 -12.17
C ILE A 84 7.22 16.45 -13.11
N GLU A 85 6.72 16.46 -14.35
CA GLU A 85 7.07 15.47 -15.36
C GLU A 85 8.57 15.43 -15.64
N ASN A 86 9.20 16.58 -15.87
CA ASN A 86 10.65 16.64 -16.09
C ASN A 86 11.45 16.13 -14.88
N ARG A 87 11.00 16.38 -13.65
CA ARG A 87 11.63 15.81 -12.45
C ARG A 87 11.39 14.30 -12.30
N LEU A 88 10.20 13.83 -12.65
CA LEU A 88 9.88 12.41 -12.64
C LEU A 88 10.65 11.64 -13.72
N GLU A 89 10.78 12.21 -14.92
CA GLU A 89 11.61 11.63 -15.97
C GLU A 89 13.09 11.60 -15.58
N ALA A 90 13.61 12.67 -15.00
CA ALA A 90 14.96 12.69 -14.47
C ALA A 90 15.18 11.68 -13.31
N MET A 91 14.18 11.49 -12.45
CA MET A 91 14.22 10.45 -11.41
C MET A 91 14.15 9.04 -12.00
N ARG A 92 13.28 8.80 -12.99
CA ARG A 92 13.18 7.51 -13.70
C ARG A 92 14.46 7.15 -14.44
N ALA A 93 15.12 8.15 -15.03
CA ALA A 93 16.40 7.99 -15.73
C ALA A 93 17.58 7.80 -14.78
N SER A 94 17.42 8.06 -13.47
CA SER A 94 18.49 7.89 -12.51
C SER A 94 18.81 6.40 -12.29
N ARG A 95 20.12 6.07 -12.17
CA ARG A 95 20.59 4.69 -11.88
C ARG A 95 19.95 4.08 -10.62
N LEU A 96 19.58 4.90 -9.63
CA LEU A 96 18.97 4.47 -8.38
C LEU A 96 17.54 3.97 -8.58
N MET A 97 16.80 4.53 -9.55
CA MET A 97 15.41 4.20 -9.81
C MET A 97 15.21 3.25 -11.00
N SER A 98 16.23 3.04 -11.83
CA SER A 98 16.14 2.16 -12.99
C SER A 98 15.79 0.71 -12.62
N HIS A 99 16.35 0.17 -11.54
CA HIS A 99 16.03 -1.17 -11.04
C HIS A 99 14.61 -1.29 -10.48
N PRO A 100 14.14 -0.42 -9.54
CA PRO A 100 12.76 -0.42 -9.08
C PRO A 100 11.75 -0.21 -10.21
N VAL A 101 12.02 0.70 -11.16
CA VAL A 101 11.14 0.95 -12.33
C VAL A 101 11.02 -0.30 -13.19
N ALA A 102 12.15 -0.91 -13.57
CA ALA A 102 12.16 -2.13 -14.35
C ALA A 102 11.45 -3.28 -13.62
N TRP A 103 11.63 -3.38 -12.32
CA TRP A 103 11.00 -4.39 -11.49
C TRP A 103 9.46 -4.20 -11.39
N ILE A 104 8.99 -2.96 -11.22
CA ILE A 104 7.56 -2.64 -11.19
C ILE A 104 6.91 -2.85 -12.56
N GLN A 105 7.59 -2.46 -13.65
CA GLN A 105 7.06 -2.57 -15.00
C GLN A 105 7.07 -4.00 -15.54
N ASN A 106 8.16 -4.73 -15.30
CA ASN A 106 8.44 -6.05 -15.86
C ASN A 106 8.29 -7.18 -14.84
N GLY A 107 8.05 -6.85 -13.56
CA GLY A 107 7.87 -7.82 -12.49
C GLY A 107 6.69 -8.76 -12.76
N SER A 108 6.83 -10.02 -12.37
CA SER A 108 5.74 -10.98 -12.49
C SER A 108 4.56 -10.59 -11.59
N ASP A 109 3.35 -11.03 -11.97
CA ASP A 109 2.14 -10.83 -11.17
C ASP A 109 2.28 -11.37 -9.73
N ARG A 110 3.11 -12.41 -9.54
CA ARG A 110 3.40 -13.00 -8.21
C ARG A 110 4.15 -12.03 -7.30
N TRP A 111 5.16 -11.34 -7.84
CA TRP A 111 5.91 -10.34 -7.08
C TRP A 111 5.07 -9.12 -6.74
N TYR A 112 4.21 -8.71 -7.66
CA TYR A 112 3.25 -7.63 -7.38
C TYR A 112 2.29 -8.02 -6.25
N ALA A 113 1.73 -9.23 -6.31
CA ALA A 113 0.85 -9.74 -5.25
C ALA A 113 1.57 -9.82 -3.89
N PHE A 114 2.81 -10.29 -3.87
CA PHE A 114 3.61 -10.33 -2.65
C PHE A 114 3.87 -8.94 -2.07
N ALA A 115 4.32 -8.00 -2.91
CA ALA A 115 4.55 -6.62 -2.48
C ALA A 115 3.26 -5.95 -1.95
N ALA A 116 2.13 -6.19 -2.62
CA ALA A 116 0.82 -5.70 -2.21
C ALA A 116 0.36 -6.31 -0.88
N ALA A 117 0.63 -7.60 -0.65
CA ALA A 117 0.30 -8.27 0.61
C ALA A 117 1.07 -7.69 1.81
N VAL A 118 2.32 -7.28 1.59
CA VAL A 118 3.20 -6.78 2.66
C VAL A 118 3.03 -5.28 2.91
N ALA A 119 2.86 -4.48 1.84
CA ALA A 119 3.01 -3.03 1.92
C ALA A 119 1.72 -2.24 1.66
N ASN A 120 0.56 -2.84 1.58
CA ASN A 120 -0.71 -2.24 1.16
C ASN A 120 -0.81 -2.02 -0.37
N PRO A 121 -1.82 -2.62 -1.03
CA PRO A 121 -1.97 -2.60 -2.48
C PRO A 121 -2.24 -1.19 -3.06
N ILE A 122 -2.88 -0.30 -2.30
CA ILE A 122 -3.16 1.07 -2.73
C ILE A 122 -1.85 1.86 -2.83
N LEU A 123 -0.98 1.71 -1.83
CA LEU A 123 0.35 2.33 -1.82
C LEU A 123 1.20 1.81 -2.98
N ILE A 124 1.21 0.49 -3.21
CA ILE A 124 1.94 -0.12 -4.33
C ILE A 124 1.39 0.35 -5.67
N ALA A 125 0.06 0.47 -5.81
CA ALA A 125 -0.58 1.00 -7.01
C ALA A 125 -0.18 2.46 -7.28
N ALA A 126 -0.23 3.31 -6.25
CA ALA A 126 0.19 4.71 -6.35
C ALA A 126 1.68 4.83 -6.72
N LEU A 127 2.56 4.07 -6.06
CA LEU A 127 3.99 4.05 -6.38
C LEU A 127 4.27 3.54 -7.79
N ALA A 128 3.60 2.48 -8.23
CA ALA A 128 3.77 1.94 -9.56
C ALA A 128 3.32 2.93 -10.64
N ARG A 129 2.22 3.66 -10.39
CA ARG A 129 1.76 4.73 -11.29
C ARG A 129 2.74 5.90 -11.29
N PHE A 130 3.20 6.33 -10.12
CA PHE A 130 4.16 7.41 -9.96
C PHE A 130 5.50 7.12 -10.64
N ILE A 131 6.06 5.92 -10.41
CA ILE A 131 7.37 5.53 -10.94
C ILE A 131 7.24 5.05 -12.39
N GLY A 132 6.24 4.23 -12.70
CA GLY A 132 6.08 3.58 -14.01
C GLY A 132 5.37 4.42 -15.06
N GLY A 133 4.63 5.45 -14.68
CA GLY A 133 3.86 6.32 -15.59
C GLY A 133 2.69 5.64 -16.30
N LYS A 134 2.50 4.32 -16.12
CA LYS A 134 1.45 3.53 -16.77
C LYS A 134 0.44 3.02 -15.76
N PRO A 135 -0.85 2.90 -16.12
CA PRO A 135 -1.87 2.31 -15.27
C PRO A 135 -1.53 0.84 -14.96
N ILE A 136 -1.88 0.43 -13.75
CA ILE A 136 -1.73 -0.97 -13.36
C ILE A 136 -2.88 -1.77 -13.96
N GLY A 137 -2.56 -2.88 -14.61
CA GLY A 137 -3.57 -3.76 -15.19
C GLY A 137 -4.55 -4.29 -14.14
N ARG A 138 -5.85 -4.36 -14.47
CA ARG A 138 -6.93 -4.83 -13.58
C ARG A 138 -6.62 -6.17 -12.90
N ARG A 139 -5.96 -7.09 -13.61
CA ARG A 139 -5.54 -8.39 -13.06
C ARG A 139 -4.59 -8.23 -11.87
N ARG A 140 -3.60 -7.34 -11.97
CA ARG A 140 -2.65 -7.06 -10.88
C ARG A 140 -3.34 -6.42 -9.69
N ILE A 141 -4.25 -5.48 -9.92
CA ILE A 141 -5.05 -4.88 -8.84
C ILE A 141 -5.85 -5.95 -8.10
N LEU A 142 -6.54 -6.84 -8.83
CA LEU A 142 -7.30 -7.93 -8.24
C LEU A 142 -6.42 -8.89 -7.43
N LEU A 143 -5.30 -9.34 -8.00
CA LEU A 143 -4.36 -10.22 -7.32
C LEU A 143 -3.77 -9.58 -6.07
N GLY A 144 -3.40 -8.30 -6.14
CA GLY A 144 -2.92 -7.55 -4.99
C GLY A 144 -3.97 -7.38 -3.90
N ALA A 145 -5.22 -7.08 -4.29
CA ALA A 145 -6.34 -6.95 -3.35
C ALA A 145 -6.62 -8.27 -2.60
N VAL A 146 -6.64 -9.38 -3.32
CA VAL A 146 -6.85 -10.71 -2.72
C VAL A 146 -5.68 -11.12 -1.84
N ALA A 147 -4.44 -10.95 -2.31
CA ALA A 147 -3.24 -11.29 -1.57
C ALA A 147 -3.09 -10.48 -0.28
N TYR A 148 -3.56 -9.23 -0.27
CA TYR A 148 -3.60 -8.38 0.91
C TYR A 148 -4.76 -8.71 1.84
N ALA A 149 -5.99 -8.79 1.32
CA ALA A 149 -7.19 -8.90 2.15
C ALA A 149 -7.21 -10.19 2.98
N ILE A 150 -6.81 -11.32 2.41
CA ILE A 150 -6.85 -12.62 3.09
C ILE A 150 -6.03 -12.61 4.39
N PRO A 151 -4.71 -12.35 4.39
CA PRO A 151 -3.93 -12.36 5.63
C PRO A 151 -4.28 -11.18 6.55
N TYR A 152 -4.60 -10.02 6.00
CA TYR A 152 -4.96 -8.83 6.76
C TYR A 152 -6.24 -9.06 7.60
N VAL A 153 -7.31 -9.51 6.96
CA VAL A 153 -8.58 -9.78 7.64
C VAL A 153 -8.44 -10.95 8.61
N ALA A 154 -7.67 -11.99 8.26
CA ALA A 154 -7.39 -13.10 9.16
C ALA A 154 -6.71 -12.62 10.46
N MET A 155 -5.68 -11.79 10.34
CA MET A 155 -4.98 -11.22 11.50
C MET A 155 -5.95 -10.47 12.43
N TRP A 156 -6.74 -9.55 11.90
CA TRP A 156 -7.67 -8.75 12.71
C TRP A 156 -8.84 -9.57 13.27
N THR A 157 -9.29 -10.59 12.56
CA THR A 157 -10.29 -11.52 13.06
C THR A 157 -9.76 -12.34 14.24
N ILE A 158 -8.51 -12.80 14.18
CA ILE A 158 -7.85 -13.50 15.30
C ILE A 158 -7.69 -12.58 16.50
N VAL A 159 -7.23 -11.34 16.30
CA VAL A 159 -7.11 -10.34 17.37
C VAL A 159 -8.47 -10.09 18.03
N GLY A 160 -9.52 -9.89 17.26
CA GLY A 160 -10.87 -9.67 17.78
C GLY A 160 -11.41 -10.87 18.54
N PHE A 161 -11.21 -12.08 18.03
CA PHE A 161 -11.59 -13.31 18.74
C PHE A 161 -10.87 -13.46 20.07
N ALA A 162 -9.55 -13.22 20.10
CA ALA A 162 -8.75 -13.28 21.33
C ALA A 162 -9.25 -12.25 22.37
N LEU A 163 -9.51 -11.00 21.95
CA LEU A 163 -10.07 -9.96 22.81
C LEU A 163 -11.44 -10.35 23.34
N GLY A 164 -12.34 -10.86 22.49
CA GLY A 164 -13.67 -11.29 22.89
C GLY A 164 -13.65 -12.48 23.85
N SER A 165 -12.70 -13.40 23.73
CA SER A 165 -12.56 -14.53 24.65
C SER A 165 -12.06 -14.10 26.03
N THR A 166 -11.12 -13.16 26.10
CA THR A 166 -10.62 -12.60 27.38
C THR A 166 -11.70 -11.81 28.10
N LEU A 167 -12.48 -11.00 27.41
CA LEU A 167 -13.56 -10.21 28.03
C LEU A 167 -14.71 -11.06 28.57
N ARG A 168 -14.93 -12.29 28.05
CA ARG A 168 -15.95 -13.22 28.57
C ARG A 168 -15.45 -14.08 29.74
N ALA A 169 -14.15 -14.10 29.97
CA ALA A 169 -13.53 -14.88 31.05
C ALA A 169 -13.39 -14.07 32.37
N VAL A 170 -13.64 -12.77 32.32
CA VAL A 170 -13.68 -11.84 33.46
C VAL A 170 -15.12 -11.58 33.86
#